data_ffb2e4206b495d1a9499f407ff9b63ed
#
_entry.id   ffb2e4206b495d1a9499f407ff9b63ed
#
_cell.length_a   1.000
_cell.length_b   1.000
_cell.length_c   1.000
_cell.angle_alpha   90.00
_cell.angle_beta   90.00
_cell.angle_gamma   90.00
#
_symmetry.space_group_name_H-M   'P 1'
#
loop_
_entity.id
_entity.type
_entity.pdbx_description
1 polymer ?
#
loop_
_entity_poly.entity_id
_entity_poly.type
_entity_poly.pdbx_seq_one_letter_code
_entity_poly.pdbx_strand_id
1 'polypeptide(L)'
;MVYRSSNPALAPHLFQGGATTERMTLDGTVNKTLALLALVSIGAMFSFSAVAQNPALGMLIMIGAGLGGFVLAIAVLMIRPNNPQILMSMYAILEGLFIGAFSYMIENYYLSGGEGIILQALVGTVAVFLTMLTVYKFGIIKPTEKFVLVVSSLVGAIMILYLFNFILYLFGTTVPFLHSSGPIGIGISVIFITVAALMLIVDFGMIENGVKFGAHKNMEWYGAFGLVLTLVWLYIEMLKLVAKLRD
;
A
#
# COMPACT_ATOMS: atom_id res chain seq x y z
N MET A 1 28.00 -3.00 -10.90
CA MET A 1 27.74 -3.23 -9.46
C MET A 1 26.36 -3.82 -9.33
N VAL A 2 26.24 -5.03 -8.81
CA VAL A 2 24.93 -5.70 -8.62
C VAL A 2 24.33 -5.15 -7.33
N TYR A 3 23.19 -4.48 -7.46
CA TYR A 3 22.41 -4.00 -6.30
C TYR A 3 21.98 -5.20 -5.46
N ARG A 4 22.47 -5.34 -4.24
CA ARG A 4 21.95 -6.28 -3.24
C ARG A 4 20.86 -5.56 -2.44
N SER A 5 19.62 -5.69 -2.87
CA SER A 5 18.48 -5.29 -2.06
C SER A 5 18.28 -6.30 -0.94
N SER A 6 18.10 -5.81 0.29
CA SER A 6 17.67 -6.64 1.43
C SER A 6 16.18 -7.03 1.35
N ASN A 7 15.44 -6.46 0.41
CA ASN A 7 14.06 -6.85 0.14
C ASN A 7 14.05 -8.23 -0.52
N PRO A 8 13.47 -9.26 0.12
CA PRO A 8 13.44 -10.61 -0.43
C PRO A 8 12.68 -10.72 -1.76
N ALA A 9 11.77 -9.78 -2.08
CA ALA A 9 11.10 -9.71 -3.37
C ALA A 9 12.03 -9.25 -4.52
N LEU A 10 13.25 -8.79 -4.20
CA LEU A 10 14.19 -8.16 -5.13
C LEU A 10 15.60 -8.75 -5.05
N ALA A 11 15.70 -9.98 -4.55
CA ALA A 11 16.98 -10.65 -4.55
C ALA A 11 17.56 -10.72 -5.97
N PRO A 12 18.86 -10.38 -6.19
CA PRO A 12 19.47 -10.28 -7.51
C PRO A 12 19.32 -11.55 -8.37
N HIS A 13 19.21 -12.72 -7.74
CA HIS A 13 18.99 -13.98 -8.45
C HIS A 13 17.60 -14.08 -9.12
N LEU A 14 16.63 -13.27 -8.73
CA LEU A 14 15.31 -13.19 -9.38
C LEU A 14 15.37 -12.43 -10.71
N PHE A 15 16.41 -11.61 -10.91
CA PHE A 15 16.63 -10.81 -12.11
C PHE A 15 17.65 -11.46 -13.06
N GLN A 16 18.26 -12.60 -12.70
CA GLN A 16 19.11 -13.38 -13.60
C GLN A 16 18.17 -14.19 -14.50
N GLY A 17 17.78 -13.58 -15.63
CA GLY A 17 16.91 -14.19 -16.61
C GLY A 17 17.57 -15.41 -17.25
N GLY A 18 16.96 -16.58 -17.08
CA GLY A 18 17.07 -17.64 -18.06
C GLY A 18 16.62 -17.12 -19.43
N ALA A 19 17.01 -17.78 -20.51
CA ALA A 19 16.71 -17.42 -21.90
C ALA A 19 15.19 -17.46 -22.20
N THR A 20 14.40 -16.55 -21.60
CA THR A 20 12.96 -16.39 -21.84
C THR A 20 12.76 -15.21 -22.78
N THR A 21 11.98 -15.42 -23.81
CA THR A 21 11.62 -14.42 -24.83
C THR A 21 10.79 -13.25 -24.29
N GLU A 22 10.22 -13.38 -23.08
CA GLU A 22 9.34 -12.39 -22.46
C GLU A 22 10.02 -11.66 -21.31
N ARG A 23 10.35 -10.38 -21.53
CA ARG A 23 10.99 -9.51 -20.54
C ARG A 23 9.98 -8.54 -19.91
N MET A 24 10.27 -8.10 -18.69
CA MET A 24 9.55 -7.06 -17.97
C MET A 24 9.60 -5.75 -18.75
N THR A 25 8.45 -5.06 -18.81
CA THR A 25 8.29 -3.75 -19.43
C THR A 25 7.66 -2.76 -18.46
N LEU A 26 7.90 -1.47 -18.65
CA LEU A 26 7.22 -0.42 -17.88
C LEU A 26 5.72 -0.45 -18.15
N ASP A 27 5.34 -0.48 -19.42
CA ASP A 27 3.93 -0.48 -19.84
C ASP A 27 3.17 -1.70 -19.27
N GLY A 28 3.81 -2.88 -19.29
CA GLY A 28 3.23 -4.08 -18.70
C GLY A 28 3.01 -3.94 -17.18
N THR A 29 3.95 -3.32 -16.47
CA THR A 29 3.81 -3.06 -15.03
C THR A 29 2.71 -2.04 -14.75
N VAL A 30 2.65 -0.95 -15.52
CA VAL A 30 1.59 0.07 -15.40
C VAL A 30 0.21 -0.55 -15.63
N ASN A 31 0.05 -1.34 -16.70
CA ASN A 31 -1.23 -1.99 -17.01
C ASN A 31 -1.68 -2.94 -15.88
N LYS A 32 -0.75 -3.70 -15.29
CA LYS A 32 -1.06 -4.59 -14.16
C LYS A 32 -1.38 -3.81 -12.88
N THR A 33 -0.69 -2.68 -12.65
CA THR A 33 -1.02 -1.77 -11.54
C THR A 33 -2.43 -1.23 -11.69
N LEU A 34 -2.79 -0.74 -12.88
CA LEU A 34 -4.15 -0.24 -13.16
C LEU A 34 -5.21 -1.35 -13.00
N ALA A 35 -4.92 -2.57 -13.45
CA ALA A 35 -5.83 -3.69 -13.27
C ALA A 35 -6.04 -4.04 -11.79
N LEU A 36 -4.97 -4.09 -10.99
CA LEU A 36 -5.08 -4.32 -9.54
C LEU A 36 -5.81 -3.18 -8.83
N LEU A 37 -5.53 -1.92 -9.18
CA LEU A 37 -6.24 -0.76 -8.61
C LEU A 37 -7.73 -0.77 -8.97
N ALA A 38 -8.10 -1.22 -10.18
CA ALA A 38 -9.49 -1.39 -10.55
C ALA A 38 -10.18 -2.46 -9.68
N LEU A 39 -9.51 -3.59 -9.42
CA LEU A 39 -10.03 -4.62 -8.51
C LEU A 39 -10.18 -4.10 -7.07
N VAL A 40 -9.20 -3.35 -6.55
CA VAL A 40 -9.29 -2.68 -5.25
C VAL A 40 -10.50 -1.73 -5.23
N SER A 41 -10.67 -0.91 -6.27
CA SER A 41 -11.78 0.06 -6.34
C SER A 41 -13.15 -0.64 -6.38
N ILE A 42 -13.28 -1.72 -7.16
CA ILE A 42 -14.52 -2.51 -7.23
C ILE A 42 -14.83 -3.13 -5.85
N GLY A 43 -13.84 -3.74 -5.22
CA GLY A 43 -13.97 -4.30 -3.87
C GLY A 43 -14.37 -3.23 -2.85
N ALA A 44 -13.75 -2.04 -2.93
CA ALA A 44 -14.05 -0.94 -2.02
C ALA A 44 -15.47 -0.39 -2.19
N MET A 45 -15.93 -0.20 -3.43
CA MET A 45 -17.30 0.25 -3.70
C MET A 45 -18.34 -0.78 -3.24
N PHE A 46 -18.05 -2.06 -3.47
CA PHE A 46 -18.94 -3.14 -3.03
C PHE A 46 -19.06 -3.18 -1.50
N SER A 47 -17.94 -3.21 -0.78
CA SER A 47 -17.97 -3.30 0.69
C SER A 47 -18.53 -2.02 1.32
N PHE A 48 -18.21 -0.84 0.79
CA PHE A 48 -18.79 0.43 1.23
C PHE A 48 -20.31 0.39 1.14
N SER A 49 -20.87 -0.01 0.00
CA SER A 49 -22.31 -0.15 -0.22
C SER A 49 -22.95 -1.20 0.71
N ALA A 50 -22.28 -2.34 0.91
CA ALA A 50 -22.77 -3.39 1.80
C ALA A 50 -22.84 -2.93 3.25
N VAL A 51 -21.81 -2.21 3.73
CA VAL A 51 -21.77 -1.67 5.10
C VAL A 51 -22.76 -0.51 5.27
N ALA A 52 -22.98 0.30 4.23
CA ALA A 52 -23.99 1.35 4.26
C ALA A 52 -25.41 0.78 4.44
N GLN A 53 -25.71 -0.38 3.84
CA GLN A 53 -27.00 -1.04 4.01
C GLN A 53 -27.11 -1.79 5.35
N ASN A 54 -26.01 -2.36 5.84
CA ASN A 54 -25.97 -3.09 7.11
C ASN A 54 -24.65 -2.80 7.85
N PRO A 55 -24.63 -1.78 8.73
CA PRO A 55 -23.43 -1.39 9.48
C PRO A 55 -22.81 -2.51 10.34
N ALA A 56 -23.60 -3.52 10.76
CA ALA A 56 -23.08 -4.66 11.51
C ALA A 56 -22.06 -5.49 10.72
N LEU A 57 -22.10 -5.44 9.39
CA LEU A 57 -21.13 -6.11 8.52
C LEU A 57 -19.75 -5.41 8.51
N GLY A 58 -19.67 -4.14 8.91
CA GLY A 58 -18.45 -3.34 8.77
C GLY A 58 -17.25 -3.95 9.48
N MET A 59 -17.40 -4.28 10.76
CA MET A 59 -16.33 -4.89 11.55
C MET A 59 -15.96 -6.29 11.01
N LEU A 60 -16.95 -7.09 10.62
CA LEU A 60 -16.73 -8.43 10.08
C LEU A 60 -15.96 -8.41 8.77
N ILE A 61 -16.36 -7.53 7.83
CA ILE A 61 -15.67 -7.36 6.55
C ILE A 61 -14.26 -6.82 6.78
N MET A 62 -14.10 -5.80 7.63
CA MET A 62 -12.80 -5.19 7.91
C MET A 62 -11.81 -6.21 8.50
N ILE A 63 -12.21 -6.99 9.50
CA ILE A 63 -11.34 -8.00 10.10
C ILE A 63 -11.10 -9.14 9.12
N GLY A 64 -12.13 -9.69 8.50
CA GLY A 64 -12.01 -10.83 7.58
C GLY A 64 -11.19 -10.51 6.34
N ALA A 65 -11.47 -9.38 5.69
CA ALA A 65 -10.74 -8.96 4.50
C ALA A 65 -9.31 -8.49 4.84
N GLY A 66 -9.12 -7.78 5.97
CA GLY A 66 -7.81 -7.33 6.42
C GLY A 66 -6.89 -8.51 6.77
N LEU A 67 -7.35 -9.49 7.55
CA LEU A 67 -6.58 -10.69 7.86
C LEU A 67 -6.35 -11.55 6.62
N GLY A 68 -7.35 -11.73 5.77
CA GLY A 68 -7.23 -12.48 4.53
C GLY A 68 -6.24 -11.82 3.57
N GLY A 69 -6.32 -10.50 3.38
CA GLY A 69 -5.38 -9.72 2.60
C GLY A 69 -3.95 -9.83 3.14
N PHE A 70 -3.78 -9.68 4.45
CA PHE A 70 -2.47 -9.82 5.10
C PHE A 70 -1.85 -11.22 4.87
N VAL A 71 -2.64 -12.27 5.05
CA VAL A 71 -2.18 -13.66 4.80
C VAL A 71 -1.80 -13.85 3.33
N LEU A 72 -2.61 -13.33 2.39
CA LEU A 72 -2.29 -13.41 0.96
C LEU A 72 -1.04 -12.59 0.61
N ALA A 73 -0.86 -11.41 1.19
CA ALA A 73 0.36 -10.63 0.98
C ALA A 73 1.61 -11.40 1.41
N ILE A 74 1.58 -12.01 2.60
CA ILE A 74 2.68 -12.87 3.07
C ILE A 74 2.86 -14.07 2.14
N ALA A 75 1.77 -14.72 1.71
CA ALA A 75 1.84 -15.86 0.82
C ALA A 75 2.48 -15.50 -0.52
N VAL A 76 2.12 -14.36 -1.13
CA VAL A 76 2.75 -13.86 -2.36
C VAL A 76 4.26 -13.66 -2.18
N LEU A 77 4.68 -13.06 -1.06
CA LEU A 77 6.08 -12.75 -0.78
C LEU A 77 6.92 -14.00 -0.46
N MET A 78 6.33 -14.99 0.23
CA MET A 78 7.04 -16.20 0.65
C MET A 78 7.04 -17.30 -0.41
N ILE A 79 5.88 -17.57 -1.01
CA ILE A 79 5.71 -18.70 -1.97
C ILE A 79 6.26 -18.32 -3.34
N ARG A 80 6.17 -17.03 -3.74
CA ARG A 80 6.63 -16.53 -5.04
C ARG A 80 6.15 -17.40 -6.21
N PRO A 81 4.84 -17.53 -6.39
CA PRO A 81 4.28 -18.42 -7.39
C PRO A 81 4.72 -18.02 -8.81
N ASN A 82 4.87 -19.01 -9.68
CA ASN A 82 5.16 -18.77 -11.10
C ASN A 82 4.05 -18.00 -11.81
N ASN A 83 2.80 -18.15 -11.37
CA ASN A 83 1.63 -17.39 -11.83
C ASN A 83 1.08 -16.52 -10.69
N PRO A 84 1.70 -15.36 -10.41
CA PRO A 84 1.32 -14.52 -9.27
C PRO A 84 -0.02 -13.80 -9.47
N GLN A 85 -0.49 -13.69 -10.71
CA GLN A 85 -1.69 -12.94 -11.08
C GLN A 85 -2.93 -13.30 -10.26
N ILE A 86 -3.18 -14.60 -10.00
CA ILE A 86 -4.38 -15.04 -9.28
C ILE A 86 -4.32 -14.59 -7.82
N LEU A 87 -3.21 -14.87 -7.13
CA LEU A 87 -3.05 -14.49 -5.72
C LEU A 87 -3.06 -12.97 -5.53
N MET A 88 -2.41 -12.23 -6.44
CA MET A 88 -2.39 -10.76 -6.39
C MET A 88 -3.75 -10.15 -6.70
N SER A 89 -4.52 -10.74 -7.63
CA SER A 89 -5.90 -10.30 -7.88
C SER A 89 -6.83 -10.58 -6.69
N MET A 90 -6.69 -11.75 -6.06
CA MET A 90 -7.44 -12.06 -4.84
C MET A 90 -7.08 -11.11 -3.69
N TYR A 91 -5.78 -10.81 -3.52
CA TYR A 91 -5.31 -9.80 -2.59
C TYR A 91 -5.96 -8.44 -2.87
N ALA A 92 -5.93 -7.98 -4.12
CA ALA A 92 -6.49 -6.68 -4.50
C ALA A 92 -8.00 -6.57 -4.19
N ILE A 93 -8.76 -7.64 -4.38
CA ILE A 93 -10.19 -7.68 -4.02
C ILE A 93 -10.36 -7.60 -2.49
N LEU A 94 -9.62 -8.40 -1.71
CA LEU A 94 -9.69 -8.37 -0.26
C LEU A 94 -9.26 -7.01 0.30
N GLU A 95 -8.19 -6.44 -0.22
CA GLU A 95 -7.72 -5.11 0.17
C GLU A 95 -8.79 -4.04 -0.14
N GLY A 96 -9.44 -4.15 -1.29
CA GLY A 96 -10.58 -3.29 -1.63
C GLY A 96 -11.73 -3.44 -0.64
N LEU A 97 -12.13 -4.66 -0.30
CA LEU A 97 -13.17 -4.91 0.70
C LEU A 97 -12.80 -4.29 2.06
N PHE A 98 -11.54 -4.44 2.48
CA PHE A 98 -11.04 -3.81 3.70
C PHE A 98 -11.14 -2.28 3.64
N ILE A 99 -10.61 -1.66 2.57
CA ILE A 99 -10.61 -0.20 2.38
C ILE A 99 -12.01 0.37 2.38
N GLY A 100 -12.96 -0.26 1.66
CA GLY A 100 -14.33 0.24 1.58
C GLY A 100 -15.04 0.23 2.93
N ALA A 101 -14.93 -0.89 3.68
CA ALA A 101 -15.48 -0.98 5.03
C ALA A 101 -14.81 0.01 5.99
N PHE A 102 -13.48 0.11 5.94
CA PHE A 102 -12.71 1.05 6.75
C PHE A 102 -13.07 2.50 6.46
N SER A 103 -13.19 2.88 5.18
CA SER A 103 -13.57 4.23 4.75
C SER A 103 -14.97 4.60 5.24
N TYR A 104 -15.94 3.67 5.10
CA TYR A 104 -17.28 3.87 5.62
C TYR A 104 -17.28 4.10 7.13
N MET A 105 -16.52 3.29 7.88
CA MET A 105 -16.44 3.43 9.34
C MET A 105 -15.83 4.77 9.75
N ILE A 106 -14.76 5.21 9.09
CA ILE A 106 -14.15 6.51 9.37
C ILE A 106 -15.13 7.64 9.07
N GLU A 107 -15.80 7.62 7.91
CA GLU A 107 -16.72 8.70 7.51
C GLU A 107 -17.95 8.82 8.40
N ASN A 108 -18.50 7.71 8.89
CA ASN A 108 -19.79 7.70 9.57
C ASN A 108 -19.71 7.56 11.09
N TYR A 109 -18.65 6.94 11.64
CA TYR A 109 -18.53 6.72 13.08
C TYR A 109 -17.61 7.71 13.79
N TYR A 110 -16.56 8.19 13.11
CA TYR A 110 -15.62 9.13 13.71
C TYR A 110 -16.01 10.59 13.50
N LEU A 111 -16.82 10.87 12.47
CA LEU A 111 -17.21 12.23 12.11
C LEU A 111 -18.72 12.28 11.93
N SER A 112 -19.44 12.83 12.88
CA SER A 112 -20.87 13.13 12.76
C SER A 112 -21.10 14.10 11.59
N GLY A 113 -21.18 13.60 10.33
CA GLY A 113 -21.35 14.40 9.12
C GLY A 113 -20.08 14.65 8.32
N GLY A 114 -19.12 13.73 8.32
CA GLY A 114 -17.84 13.83 7.61
C GLY A 114 -17.90 13.65 6.08
N GLU A 115 -18.99 14.11 5.43
CA GLU A 115 -19.14 14.00 3.99
C GLU A 115 -17.89 14.53 3.23
N GLY A 116 -17.40 13.72 2.29
CA GLY A 116 -16.31 14.08 1.39
C GLY A 116 -14.88 13.84 1.89
N ILE A 117 -14.66 13.25 3.06
CA ILE A 117 -13.30 12.91 3.53
C ILE A 117 -12.64 11.86 2.65
N ILE A 118 -13.42 10.90 2.14
CA ILE A 118 -12.93 9.87 1.21
C ILE A 118 -12.40 10.52 -0.06
N LEU A 119 -13.15 11.46 -0.64
CA LEU A 119 -12.72 12.19 -1.83
C LEU A 119 -11.45 13.01 -1.56
N GLN A 120 -11.37 13.68 -0.40
CA GLN A 120 -10.18 14.44 -0.01
C GLN A 120 -8.95 13.53 0.16
N ALA A 121 -9.14 12.36 0.79
CA ALA A 121 -8.07 11.37 0.93
C ALA A 121 -7.61 10.82 -0.43
N LEU A 122 -8.54 10.53 -1.34
CA LEU A 122 -8.22 10.09 -2.70
C LEU A 122 -7.45 11.16 -3.48
N VAL A 123 -7.93 12.41 -3.49
CA VAL A 123 -7.25 13.52 -4.15
C VAL A 123 -5.87 13.75 -3.55
N GLY A 124 -5.73 13.71 -2.22
CA GLY A 124 -4.45 13.82 -1.54
C GLY A 124 -3.49 12.69 -1.92
N THR A 125 -3.97 11.45 -1.98
CA THR A 125 -3.18 10.28 -2.39
C THR A 125 -2.67 10.43 -3.82
N VAL A 126 -3.55 10.80 -4.75
CA VAL A 126 -3.19 11.02 -6.16
C VAL A 126 -2.19 12.18 -6.29
N ALA A 127 -2.41 13.27 -5.56
CA ALA A 127 -1.49 14.42 -5.58
C ALA A 127 -0.08 14.02 -5.08
N VAL A 128 0.03 13.28 -3.98
CA VAL A 128 1.33 12.76 -3.48
C VAL A 128 1.96 11.82 -4.48
N PHE A 129 1.20 10.87 -5.05
CA PHE A 129 1.70 9.94 -6.06
C PHE A 129 2.28 10.68 -7.28
N LEU A 130 1.53 11.62 -7.86
CA LEU A 130 1.98 12.40 -9.02
C LEU A 130 3.20 13.27 -8.69
N THR A 131 3.25 13.84 -7.49
CA THR A 131 4.40 14.60 -7.00
C THR A 131 5.64 13.71 -6.92
N MET A 132 5.52 12.53 -6.30
CA MET A 132 6.66 11.60 -6.15
C MET A 132 7.09 11.00 -7.49
N LEU A 133 6.17 10.74 -8.40
CA LEU A 133 6.48 10.32 -9.76
C LEU A 133 7.27 11.41 -10.51
N THR A 134 6.88 12.68 -10.33
CA THR A 134 7.57 13.84 -10.90
C THR A 134 8.97 14.00 -10.32
N VAL A 135 9.09 13.96 -8.99
CA VAL A 135 10.37 14.01 -8.25
C VAL A 135 11.32 12.91 -8.71
N TYR A 136 10.79 11.70 -8.89
CA TYR A 136 11.55 10.54 -9.40
C TYR A 136 11.99 10.77 -10.85
N LYS A 137 11.05 11.12 -11.74
CA LYS A 137 11.31 11.33 -13.18
C LYS A 137 12.38 12.40 -13.44
N PHE A 138 12.38 13.49 -12.68
CA PHE A 138 13.40 14.54 -12.79
C PHE A 138 14.71 14.20 -12.03
N GLY A 139 14.79 13.04 -11.38
CA GLY A 139 15.99 12.61 -10.65
C GLY A 139 16.35 13.48 -9.45
N ILE A 140 15.37 14.21 -8.89
CA ILE A 140 15.54 15.07 -7.70
C ILE A 140 15.89 14.19 -6.50
N ILE A 141 15.17 13.09 -6.33
CA ILE A 141 15.48 12.05 -5.35
C ILE A 141 15.78 10.76 -6.10
N LYS A 142 16.94 10.16 -5.84
CA LYS A 142 17.36 8.90 -6.45
C LYS A 142 17.32 7.78 -5.41
N PRO A 143 16.77 6.61 -5.76
CA PRO A 143 16.73 5.45 -4.86
C PRO A 143 18.12 4.80 -4.75
N THR A 144 19.06 5.50 -4.08
CA THR A 144 20.37 4.94 -3.77
C THR A 144 20.26 3.80 -2.76
N GLU A 145 21.28 2.93 -2.64
CA GLU A 145 21.28 1.82 -1.66
C GLU A 145 21.00 2.30 -0.23
N LYS A 146 21.64 3.42 0.17
CA LYS A 146 21.42 4.00 1.49
C LYS A 146 19.99 4.53 1.67
N PHE A 147 19.45 5.20 0.64
CA PHE A 147 18.07 5.68 0.65
C PHE A 147 17.08 4.53 0.80
N VAL A 148 17.22 3.47 -0.02
CA VAL A 148 16.38 2.28 0.05
C VAL A 148 16.45 1.63 1.43
N LEU A 149 17.65 1.48 2.00
CA LEU A 149 17.84 0.91 3.32
C LEU A 149 17.14 1.73 4.41
N VAL A 150 17.31 3.05 4.40
CA VAL A 150 16.69 3.95 5.39
C VAL A 150 15.18 3.91 5.28
N VAL A 151 14.62 4.09 4.07
CA VAL A 151 13.17 4.09 3.86
C VAL A 151 12.56 2.74 4.23
N SER A 152 13.15 1.63 3.80
CA SER A 152 12.67 0.28 4.16
C SER A 152 12.74 0.02 5.66
N SER A 153 13.75 0.54 6.35
CA SER A 153 13.84 0.44 7.82
C SER A 153 12.74 1.23 8.52
N LEU A 154 12.42 2.44 8.02
CA LEU A 154 11.32 3.25 8.54
C LEU A 154 9.96 2.57 8.31
N VAL A 155 9.74 2.00 7.12
CA VAL A 155 8.54 1.19 6.85
C VAL A 155 8.45 0.02 7.82
N GLY A 156 9.54 -0.71 8.03
CA GLY A 156 9.60 -1.82 8.99
C GLY A 156 9.27 -1.38 10.41
N ALA A 157 9.80 -0.23 10.86
CA ALA A 157 9.50 0.32 12.18
C ALA A 157 8.01 0.70 12.33
N ILE A 158 7.40 1.29 11.30
CA ILE A 158 5.98 1.62 11.29
C ILE A 158 5.12 0.34 11.32
N MET A 159 5.50 -0.68 10.55
CA MET A 159 4.82 -1.99 10.57
C MET A 159 4.85 -2.64 11.95
N ILE A 160 6.01 -2.62 12.62
CA ILE A 160 6.16 -3.13 14.00
C ILE A 160 5.28 -2.32 14.95
N LEU A 161 5.22 -1.00 14.81
CA LEU A 161 4.37 -0.14 15.63
C LEU A 161 2.87 -0.48 15.44
N TYR A 162 2.41 -0.71 14.22
CA TYR A 162 1.03 -1.12 13.96
C TYR A 162 0.73 -2.52 14.50
N LEU A 163 1.67 -3.46 14.35
CA LEU A 163 1.52 -4.79 14.91
C LEU A 163 1.43 -4.73 16.45
N PHE A 164 2.28 -3.92 17.08
CA PHE A 164 2.25 -3.71 18.52
C PHE A 164 0.93 -3.06 18.97
N ASN A 165 0.46 -2.04 18.25
CA ASN A 165 -0.85 -1.41 18.52
C ASN A 165 -2.01 -2.41 18.35
N PHE A 166 -1.94 -3.29 17.35
CA PHE A 166 -2.94 -4.34 17.15
C PHE A 166 -2.95 -5.35 18.31
N ILE A 167 -1.78 -5.76 18.79
CA ILE A 167 -1.66 -6.62 19.98
C ILE A 167 -2.26 -5.92 21.19
N LEU A 168 -1.94 -4.67 21.45
CA LEU A 168 -2.51 -3.89 22.55
C LEU A 168 -4.04 -3.78 22.46
N TYR A 169 -4.57 -3.61 21.24
CA TYR A 169 -6.00 -3.56 21.00
C TYR A 169 -6.72 -4.84 21.43
N LEU A 170 -6.10 -6.03 21.25
CA LEU A 170 -6.63 -7.30 21.75
C LEU A 170 -6.73 -7.36 23.28
N PHE A 171 -5.90 -6.58 23.99
CA PHE A 171 -5.93 -6.42 25.44
C PHE A 171 -6.80 -5.23 25.91
N GLY A 172 -7.57 -4.60 24.99
CA GLY A 172 -8.47 -3.51 25.32
C GLY A 172 -7.79 -2.15 25.50
N THR A 173 -6.56 -1.99 25.03
CA THR A 173 -5.81 -0.72 25.06
C THR A 173 -5.22 -0.41 23.68
N THR A 174 -4.78 0.83 23.47
CA THR A 174 -4.16 1.28 22.21
C THR A 174 -3.01 2.23 22.51
N VAL A 175 -2.12 2.44 21.54
CA VAL A 175 -1.08 3.47 21.64
C VAL A 175 -1.77 4.86 21.58
N PRO A 176 -1.74 5.66 22.68
CA PRO A 176 -2.59 6.86 22.79
C PRO A 176 -2.37 7.89 21.68
N PHE A 177 -1.10 8.09 21.27
CA PHE A 177 -0.75 9.12 20.28
C PHE A 177 -1.13 8.77 18.85
N LEU A 178 -1.30 7.47 18.55
CA LEU A 178 -1.54 6.99 17.17
C LEU A 178 -2.92 7.41 16.65
N HIS A 179 -3.91 7.46 17.55
CA HIS A 179 -5.31 7.74 17.24
C HIS A 179 -5.77 9.12 17.68
N SER A 180 -4.89 9.91 18.31
CA SER A 180 -5.21 11.25 18.79
C SER A 180 -5.42 12.22 17.63
N SER A 181 -6.45 13.08 17.71
CA SER A 181 -6.72 14.20 16.79
C SER A 181 -5.93 15.47 17.15
N GLY A 182 -5.15 15.43 18.22
CA GLY A 182 -4.30 16.56 18.62
C GLY A 182 -3.06 16.72 17.74
N PRO A 183 -2.27 17.80 17.97
CA PRO A 183 -1.10 18.14 17.15
C PRO A 183 -0.07 16.98 17.01
N ILE A 184 0.08 16.17 18.06
CA ILE A 184 1.00 15.01 18.06
C ILE A 184 0.49 13.94 17.09
N GLY A 185 -0.80 13.60 17.16
CA GLY A 185 -1.38 12.58 16.29
C GLY A 185 -1.43 13.01 14.81
N ILE A 186 -1.64 14.30 14.53
CA ILE A 186 -1.53 14.88 13.19
C ILE A 186 -0.08 14.78 12.71
N GLY A 187 0.90 15.17 13.54
CA GLY A 187 2.32 15.09 13.23
C GLY A 187 2.76 13.66 12.89
N ILE A 188 2.32 12.66 13.64
CA ILE A 188 2.58 11.24 13.35
C ILE A 188 1.99 10.84 11.99
N SER A 189 0.76 11.25 11.67
CA SER A 189 0.14 10.96 10.37
C SER A 189 0.94 11.57 9.22
N VAL A 190 1.43 12.82 9.36
CA VAL A 190 2.28 13.48 8.36
C VAL A 190 3.60 12.73 8.18
N ILE A 191 4.23 12.26 9.26
CA ILE A 191 5.44 11.44 9.17
C ILE A 191 5.17 10.15 8.41
N PHE A 192 4.08 9.43 8.71
CA PHE A 192 3.75 8.16 8.03
C PHE A 192 3.43 8.37 6.55
N ILE A 193 2.70 9.44 6.21
CA ILE A 193 2.46 9.84 4.82
C ILE A 193 3.79 10.15 4.11
N THR A 194 4.71 10.84 4.77
CA THR A 194 6.02 11.15 4.20
C THR A 194 6.83 9.87 3.93
N VAL A 195 6.84 8.92 4.86
CA VAL A 195 7.52 7.62 4.67
C VAL A 195 6.87 6.82 3.52
N ALA A 196 5.53 6.77 3.45
CA ALA A 196 4.82 6.12 2.35
C ALA A 196 5.13 6.79 1.00
N ALA A 197 5.19 8.13 0.96
CA ALA A 197 5.58 8.88 -0.24
C ALA A 197 7.02 8.57 -0.68
N LEU A 198 7.98 8.49 0.26
CA LEU A 198 9.35 8.10 -0.05
C LEU A 198 9.45 6.63 -0.51
N MET A 199 8.57 5.75 -0.03
CA MET A 199 8.51 4.35 -0.50
C MET A 199 8.11 4.27 -1.97
N LEU A 200 7.26 5.17 -2.50
CA LEU A 200 6.96 5.23 -3.93
C LEU A 200 8.22 5.44 -4.78
N ILE A 201 9.19 6.25 -4.31
CA ILE A 201 10.47 6.43 -5.01
C ILE A 201 11.24 5.10 -5.08
N VAL A 202 11.20 4.32 -4.01
CA VAL A 202 11.81 2.97 -3.98
C VAL A 202 11.11 2.06 -4.97
N ASP A 203 9.76 2.03 -4.99
CA ASP A 203 8.98 1.20 -5.89
C ASP A 203 9.27 1.53 -7.36
N PHE A 204 9.30 2.83 -7.72
CA PHE A 204 9.66 3.26 -9.08
C PHE A 204 11.07 2.81 -9.47
N GLY A 205 12.04 2.99 -8.57
CA GLY A 205 13.42 2.56 -8.80
C GLY A 205 13.55 1.06 -8.99
N MET A 206 12.76 0.28 -8.27
CA MET A 206 12.74 -1.18 -8.39
C MET A 206 12.16 -1.63 -9.73
N ILE A 207 11.05 -1.04 -10.16
CA ILE A 207 10.42 -1.32 -11.45
C ILE A 207 11.38 -0.95 -12.59
N GLU A 208 11.98 0.24 -12.55
CA GLU A 208 12.93 0.69 -13.58
C GLU A 208 14.16 -0.22 -13.66
N ASN A 209 14.72 -0.62 -12.52
CA ASN A 209 15.85 -1.55 -12.47
C ASN A 209 15.47 -2.94 -13.00
N GLY A 210 14.26 -3.44 -12.66
CA GLY A 210 13.74 -4.69 -13.20
C GLY A 210 13.71 -4.69 -14.73
N VAL A 211 13.21 -3.61 -15.32
CA VAL A 211 13.18 -3.42 -16.77
C VAL A 211 14.61 -3.33 -17.35
N LYS A 212 15.48 -2.50 -16.75
CA LYS A 212 16.86 -2.31 -17.20
C LYS A 212 17.68 -3.61 -17.18
N PHE A 213 17.48 -4.45 -16.19
CA PHE A 213 18.18 -5.73 -16.07
C PHE A 213 17.51 -6.88 -16.84
N GLY A 214 16.40 -6.60 -17.56
CA GLY A 214 15.69 -7.58 -18.35
C GLY A 214 15.05 -8.69 -17.52
N ALA A 215 14.50 -8.34 -16.36
CA ALA A 215 13.79 -9.28 -15.49
C ALA A 215 12.67 -10.03 -16.25
N HIS A 216 12.30 -11.20 -15.76
CA HIS A 216 11.23 -12.00 -16.35
C HIS A 216 9.88 -11.25 -16.29
N LYS A 217 9.01 -11.44 -17.29
CA LYS A 217 7.72 -10.77 -17.42
C LYS A 217 6.82 -10.88 -16.18
N ASN A 218 6.90 -11.98 -15.43
CA ASN A 218 6.14 -12.14 -14.19
C ASN A 218 6.49 -11.09 -13.12
N MET A 219 7.67 -10.45 -13.21
CA MET A 219 8.09 -9.39 -12.30
C MET A 219 7.26 -8.10 -12.47
N GLU A 220 6.56 -7.94 -13.60
CA GLU A 220 5.57 -6.87 -13.78
C GLU A 220 4.46 -6.95 -12.72
N TRP A 221 4.02 -8.16 -12.37
CA TRP A 221 3.01 -8.37 -11.32
C TRP A 221 3.56 -8.00 -9.94
N TYR A 222 4.82 -8.36 -9.64
CA TYR A 222 5.45 -8.00 -8.36
C TYR A 222 5.69 -6.50 -8.24
N GLY A 223 6.09 -5.82 -9.32
CA GLY A 223 6.20 -4.36 -9.36
C GLY A 223 4.85 -3.69 -9.16
N ALA A 224 3.80 -4.17 -9.84
CA ALA A 224 2.44 -3.69 -9.69
C ALA A 224 1.89 -3.91 -8.26
N PHE A 225 2.14 -5.08 -7.70
CA PHE A 225 1.73 -5.43 -6.34
C PHE A 225 2.40 -4.52 -5.29
N GLY A 226 3.71 -4.28 -5.41
CA GLY A 226 4.43 -3.35 -4.52
C GLY A 226 3.84 -1.94 -4.58
N LEU A 227 3.61 -1.41 -5.79
CA LEU A 227 2.97 -0.10 -5.97
C LEU A 227 1.57 -0.03 -5.35
N VAL A 228 0.75 -1.07 -5.54
CA VAL A 228 -0.61 -1.11 -4.97
C VAL A 228 -0.55 -1.13 -3.45
N LEU A 229 0.34 -1.94 -2.84
CA LEU A 229 0.56 -1.95 -1.39
C LEU A 229 0.88 -0.55 -0.84
N THR A 230 1.81 0.15 -1.48
CA THR A 230 2.24 1.49 -1.05
C THR A 230 1.12 2.52 -1.25
N LEU A 231 0.39 2.47 -2.38
CA LEU A 231 -0.72 3.39 -2.66
C LEU A 231 -1.90 3.20 -1.70
N VAL A 232 -2.23 1.96 -1.37
CA VAL A 232 -3.27 1.63 -0.39
C VAL A 232 -2.88 2.13 1.00
N TRP A 233 -1.65 1.86 1.44
CA TRP A 233 -1.16 2.39 2.70
C TRP A 233 -1.19 3.91 2.73
N LEU A 234 -0.71 4.59 1.69
CA LEU A 234 -0.76 6.04 1.56
C LEU A 234 -2.19 6.58 1.66
N TYR A 235 -3.15 5.92 1.00
CA TYR A 235 -4.56 6.28 1.08
C TYR A 235 -5.11 6.17 2.51
N ILE A 236 -4.81 5.08 3.21
CA ILE A 236 -5.25 4.86 4.60
C ILE A 236 -4.68 5.96 5.52
N GLU A 237 -3.39 6.29 5.37
CA GLU A 237 -2.78 7.36 6.16
C GLU A 237 -3.39 8.73 5.83
N MET A 238 -3.66 8.99 4.54
CA MET A 238 -4.31 10.22 4.10
C MET A 238 -5.74 10.35 4.66
N LEU A 239 -6.50 9.24 4.63
CA LEU A 239 -7.85 9.20 5.20
C LEU A 239 -7.85 9.48 6.70
N LYS A 240 -6.90 8.87 7.44
CA LYS A 240 -6.72 9.13 8.88
C LYS A 240 -6.30 10.58 9.16
N LEU A 241 -5.41 11.14 8.34
CA LEU A 241 -5.02 12.54 8.49
C LEU A 241 -6.20 13.48 8.29
N VAL A 242 -6.97 13.31 7.18
CA VAL A 242 -8.14 14.13 6.90
C VAL A 242 -9.18 14.02 8.01
N ALA A 243 -9.40 12.80 8.53
CA ALA A 243 -10.29 12.59 9.67
C ALA A 243 -9.83 13.36 10.92
N LYS A 244 -8.55 13.26 11.30
CA LYS A 244 -7.98 13.98 12.44
C LYS A 244 -8.00 15.50 12.32
N LEU A 245 -7.96 16.02 11.09
CA LEU A 245 -8.02 17.48 10.85
C LEU A 245 -9.44 18.03 10.95
N ARG A 246 -10.46 17.18 10.90
CA ARG A 246 -11.87 17.56 11.00
C ARG A 246 -12.47 17.32 12.39
N ASP A 247 -11.83 16.52 13.22
CA ASP A 247 -12.20 16.23 14.60
C ASP A 247 -11.68 17.34 15.55
#